data_11f33a058da96450e9a892ed41a06d3f
#
_entry.id   11f33a058da96450e9a892ed41a06d3f
#
_cell.length_a   1.000
_cell.length_b   1.000
_cell.length_c   1.000
_cell.angle_alpha   90.00
_cell.angle_beta   90.00
_cell.angle_gamma   90.00
#
_symmetry.space_group_name_H-M   'P 1'
#
loop_
_entity.id
_entity.type
_entity.pdbx_description
1 polymer ?
#
loop_
_entity_poly.entity_id
_entity_poly.type
_entity_poly.pdbx_seq_one_letter_code
_entity_poly.pdbx_strand_id
1 'polypeptide(L)'
;MTISRRSLLLWSLLVLAILIYFFWPGAHWRFQNLPPTANGPWVAFGDSLTAGYGAGDGGGYPAQLSKRLGIPIQNLGEPGATSADGLKRIAEIEALNPRVVLLCFGGNDVLQSLPRSQMFANIGAMVDRLHARGSFVVLIGIRGPSVIGDANAKGFKELAREKKVKHVPNILDGILSQPSLMSDYVHPNDAGYAKIAGRLEKELKPLLPKLEPK
;
A
#
# COMPACT_ATOMS: atom_id res chain seq x y z
N MET A 1 6.03 32.18 -47.36
CA MET A 1 5.34 32.33 -46.06
C MET A 1 6.38 32.20 -44.97
N THR A 2 6.82 33.29 -44.37
CA THR A 2 7.84 33.28 -43.31
C THR A 2 7.16 33.13 -41.97
N ILE A 3 7.40 31.99 -41.30
CA ILE A 3 6.90 31.75 -39.94
C ILE A 3 7.57 32.75 -39.01
N SER A 4 6.78 33.50 -38.25
CA SER A 4 7.34 34.51 -37.34
C SER A 4 8.09 33.85 -36.18
N ARG A 5 9.14 34.51 -35.64
CA ARG A 5 9.88 34.01 -34.46
C ARG A 5 8.95 33.76 -33.24
N ARG A 6 7.86 34.52 -33.11
CA ARG A 6 6.85 34.33 -32.06
C ARG A 6 6.06 33.04 -32.28
N SER A 7 5.70 32.70 -33.49
CA SER A 7 5.00 31.44 -33.80
C SER A 7 5.90 30.22 -33.54
N LEU A 8 7.18 30.29 -33.90
CA LEU A 8 8.16 29.21 -33.59
C LEU A 8 8.32 28.98 -32.08
N LEU A 9 8.39 30.05 -31.29
CA LEU A 9 8.45 29.97 -29.81
C LEU A 9 7.18 29.35 -29.21
N LEU A 10 6.00 29.72 -29.70
CA LEU A 10 4.74 29.13 -29.22
C LEU A 10 4.64 27.64 -29.56
N TRP A 11 5.07 27.23 -30.75
CA TRP A 11 5.11 25.83 -31.14
C TRP A 11 6.13 25.02 -30.31
N SER A 12 7.30 25.57 -30.00
CA SER A 12 8.30 24.89 -29.17
C SER A 12 7.81 24.73 -27.73
N LEU A 13 7.12 25.71 -27.17
CA LEU A 13 6.51 25.62 -25.81
C LEU A 13 5.37 24.60 -25.78
N LEU A 14 4.55 24.55 -26.84
CA LEU A 14 3.48 23.53 -26.93
C LEU A 14 4.05 22.11 -27.02
N VAL A 15 5.08 21.91 -27.86
CA VAL A 15 5.77 20.61 -27.97
C VAL A 15 6.42 20.23 -26.66
N LEU A 16 7.08 21.16 -25.96
CA LEU A 16 7.67 20.93 -24.65
C LEU A 16 6.60 20.57 -23.59
N ALA A 17 5.47 21.26 -23.58
CA ALA A 17 4.34 20.96 -22.70
C ALA A 17 3.75 19.57 -22.98
N ILE A 18 3.63 19.19 -24.25
CA ILE A 18 3.20 17.85 -24.67
C ILE A 18 4.21 16.80 -24.24
N LEU A 19 5.51 17.04 -24.45
CA LEU A 19 6.57 16.14 -24.00
C LEU A 19 6.58 16.01 -22.46
N ILE A 20 6.47 17.11 -21.73
CA ILE A 20 6.32 17.10 -20.27
C ILE A 20 5.07 16.31 -19.89
N TYR A 21 3.93 16.52 -20.55
CA TYR A 21 2.69 15.79 -20.28
C TYR A 21 2.84 14.28 -20.54
N PHE A 22 3.48 13.85 -21.63
CA PHE A 22 3.67 12.43 -21.98
C PHE A 22 4.83 11.75 -21.26
N PHE A 23 5.91 12.48 -20.95
CA PHE A 23 7.14 11.93 -20.39
C PHE A 23 7.36 12.29 -18.92
N TRP A 24 6.46 13.10 -18.29
CA TRP A 24 6.55 13.35 -16.86
C TRP A 24 6.22 12.07 -16.09
N PRO A 25 7.16 11.49 -15.30
CA PRO A 25 6.97 10.18 -14.66
C PRO A 25 5.78 10.10 -13.69
N GLY A 26 5.16 11.23 -13.35
CA GLY A 26 4.00 11.32 -12.45
C GLY A 26 2.67 11.64 -13.13
N ALA A 27 2.66 12.04 -14.42
CA ALA A 27 1.45 12.63 -15.02
C ALA A 27 0.35 11.62 -15.40
N HIS A 28 0.67 10.31 -15.50
CA HIS A 28 -0.27 9.28 -15.99
C HIS A 28 -0.43 8.05 -15.08
N TRP A 29 -0.01 8.14 -13.83
CA TRP A 29 -0.21 7.05 -12.88
C TRP A 29 -1.67 7.03 -12.41
N ARG A 30 -2.51 6.40 -13.20
CA ARG A 30 -3.86 6.05 -12.76
C ARG A 30 -3.77 4.75 -11.98
N PHE A 31 -4.16 4.79 -10.72
CA PHE A 31 -4.36 3.56 -9.96
C PHE A 31 -5.45 2.72 -10.60
N GLN A 32 -5.24 1.41 -10.62
CA GLN A 32 -6.28 0.49 -11.07
C GLN A 32 -7.44 0.49 -10.06
N ASN A 33 -8.66 0.36 -10.56
CA ASN A 33 -9.88 0.38 -9.76
C ASN A 33 -10.01 1.62 -8.85
N LEU A 34 -9.71 2.79 -9.37
CA LEU A 34 -10.00 4.07 -8.72
C LEU A 34 -10.91 4.92 -9.61
N PRO A 35 -12.21 5.01 -9.34
CA PRO A 35 -12.92 4.42 -8.19
C PRO A 35 -13.04 2.89 -8.27
N PRO A 36 -13.19 2.21 -7.11
CA PRO A 36 -13.42 0.77 -7.08
C PRO A 36 -14.82 0.43 -7.62
N THR A 37 -14.93 -0.73 -8.27
CA THR A 37 -16.23 -1.29 -8.70
C THR A 37 -16.78 -2.30 -7.69
N ALA A 38 -15.92 -2.89 -6.86
CA ALA A 38 -16.33 -3.67 -5.70
C ALA A 38 -17.04 -2.78 -4.66
N ASN A 39 -18.01 -3.32 -3.96
CA ASN A 39 -18.90 -2.56 -3.06
C ASN A 39 -18.97 -3.09 -1.62
N GLY A 40 -18.12 -4.06 -1.29
CA GLY A 40 -18.00 -4.63 0.06
C GLY A 40 -17.22 -3.72 1.03
N PRO A 41 -16.84 -4.28 2.19
CA PRO A 41 -16.15 -3.52 3.24
C PRO A 41 -14.73 -3.11 2.84
N TRP A 42 -14.13 -2.24 3.64
CA TRP A 42 -12.68 -2.10 3.68
C TRP A 42 -12.09 -3.25 4.49
N VAL A 43 -11.00 -3.80 4.01
CA VAL A 43 -10.31 -4.94 4.62
C VAL A 43 -8.84 -4.62 4.82
N ALA A 44 -8.31 -4.91 6.00
CA ALA A 44 -6.87 -4.99 6.24
C ALA A 44 -6.47 -6.46 6.24
N PHE A 45 -5.61 -6.85 5.28
CA PHE A 45 -5.16 -8.22 5.07
C PHE A 45 -3.64 -8.30 5.14
N GLY A 46 -3.12 -9.11 6.07
CA GLY A 46 -1.70 -9.15 6.34
C GLY A 46 -1.31 -10.10 7.46
N ASP A 47 -0.14 -9.84 8.01
CA ASP A 47 0.49 -10.61 9.07
C ASP A 47 0.20 -10.05 10.49
N SER A 48 1.12 -10.25 11.43
CA SER A 48 1.02 -9.78 12.83
C SER A 48 0.90 -8.26 12.95
N LEU A 49 1.50 -7.49 12.05
CA LEU A 49 1.36 -6.04 12.05
C LEU A 49 -0.09 -5.62 11.74
N THR A 50 -0.73 -6.32 10.82
CA THR A 50 -2.15 -6.12 10.51
C THR A 50 -3.04 -6.60 11.63
N ALA A 51 -2.76 -7.79 12.21
CA ALA A 51 -3.47 -8.29 13.37
C ALA A 51 -3.45 -7.32 14.55
N GLY A 52 -2.40 -6.51 14.65
CA GLY A 52 -2.19 -5.59 15.77
C GLY A 52 -1.46 -6.24 16.94
N TYR A 53 -0.61 -7.24 16.67
CA TYR A 53 0.18 -7.90 17.72
C TYR A 53 1.04 -6.86 18.46
N GLY A 54 1.06 -6.94 19.79
CA GLY A 54 1.77 -5.98 20.63
C GLY A 54 1.00 -4.70 20.96
N ALA A 55 -0.17 -4.49 20.35
CA ALA A 55 -1.07 -3.42 20.77
C ALA A 55 -1.83 -3.80 22.02
N GLY A 56 -2.14 -2.78 22.85
CA GLY A 56 -3.07 -2.86 23.96
C GLY A 56 -4.50 -2.47 23.54
N ASP A 57 -5.18 -1.73 24.40
CA ASP A 57 -6.59 -1.31 24.21
C ASP A 57 -6.79 -0.38 23.00
N GLY A 58 -5.75 0.29 22.53
CA GLY A 58 -5.79 1.13 21.31
C GLY A 58 -5.98 0.34 20.03
N GLY A 59 -5.67 -0.95 20.07
CA GLY A 59 -5.67 -1.83 18.92
C GLY A 59 -4.57 -1.53 17.90
N GLY A 60 -4.41 -2.44 16.91
CA GLY A 60 -3.46 -2.26 15.82
C GLY A 60 -3.84 -1.11 14.85
N TYR A 61 -3.02 -0.92 13.81
CA TYR A 61 -3.27 0.15 12.85
C TYR A 61 -4.64 0.09 12.15
N PRO A 62 -5.26 -1.08 11.87
CA PRO A 62 -6.57 -1.09 11.23
C PRO A 62 -7.66 -0.45 12.08
N ALA A 63 -7.69 -0.77 13.38
CA ALA A 63 -8.66 -0.20 14.33
C ALA A 63 -8.45 1.32 14.48
N GLN A 64 -7.21 1.75 14.65
CA GLN A 64 -6.88 3.16 14.78
C GLN A 64 -7.14 3.96 13.50
N LEU A 65 -6.85 3.39 12.31
CA LEU A 65 -7.16 3.99 11.02
C LEU A 65 -8.67 4.09 10.80
N SER A 66 -9.40 3.03 11.12
CA SER A 66 -10.87 3.01 11.07
C SER A 66 -11.47 4.17 11.86
N LYS A 67 -11.00 4.37 13.10
CA LYS A 67 -11.43 5.49 13.95
C LYS A 67 -11.09 6.86 13.35
N ARG A 68 -9.90 7.02 12.74
CA ARG A 68 -9.44 8.28 12.13
C ARG A 68 -10.20 8.65 10.87
N LEU A 69 -10.54 7.65 10.05
CA LEU A 69 -11.26 7.88 8.79
C LEU A 69 -12.79 7.88 8.98
N GLY A 70 -13.30 7.36 10.09
CA GLY A 70 -14.74 7.13 10.28
C GLY A 70 -15.29 6.01 9.40
N ILE A 71 -14.43 5.11 8.91
CA ILE A 71 -14.78 4.01 7.99
C ILE A 71 -14.47 2.68 8.67
N PRO A 72 -15.44 1.75 8.80
CA PRO A 72 -15.19 0.42 9.33
C PRO A 72 -14.17 -0.34 8.47
N ILE A 73 -13.15 -0.90 9.12
CA ILE A 73 -12.11 -1.72 8.47
C ILE A 73 -12.12 -3.10 9.13
N GLN A 74 -12.44 -4.14 8.35
CA GLN A 74 -12.33 -5.52 8.83
C GLN A 74 -10.86 -5.92 8.91
N ASN A 75 -10.45 -6.38 10.07
CA ASN A 75 -9.08 -6.85 10.29
C ASN A 75 -8.99 -8.36 10.06
N LEU A 76 -8.25 -8.78 9.04
CA LEU A 76 -7.99 -10.18 8.67
C LEU A 76 -6.47 -10.48 8.70
N GLY A 77 -5.76 -9.82 9.60
CA GLY A 77 -4.35 -10.10 9.89
C GLY A 77 -4.19 -11.43 10.62
N GLU A 78 -3.13 -12.17 10.31
CA GLU A 78 -2.78 -13.43 10.94
C GLU A 78 -1.32 -13.41 11.40
N PRO A 79 -1.04 -13.48 12.72
CA PRO A 79 0.32 -13.49 13.22
C PRO A 79 1.15 -14.63 12.63
N GLY A 80 2.37 -14.31 12.17
CA GLY A 80 3.29 -15.27 11.59
C GLY A 80 3.07 -15.57 10.10
N ALA A 81 1.97 -15.10 9.50
CA ALA A 81 1.65 -15.39 8.11
C ALA A 81 2.69 -14.81 7.13
N THR A 82 3.15 -15.65 6.21
CA THR A 82 3.98 -15.28 5.07
C THR A 82 3.13 -14.82 3.89
N SER A 83 3.76 -14.30 2.83
CA SER A 83 3.07 -13.99 1.59
C SER A 83 2.40 -15.22 0.95
N ALA A 84 2.99 -16.42 1.13
CA ALA A 84 2.43 -17.68 0.65
C ALA A 84 1.16 -18.06 1.43
N ASP A 85 1.13 -17.83 2.74
CA ASP A 85 -0.06 -18.10 3.57
C ASP A 85 -1.17 -17.11 3.23
N GLY A 86 -0.85 -15.84 3.01
CA GLY A 86 -1.80 -14.85 2.51
C GLY A 86 -2.42 -15.29 1.17
N LEU A 87 -1.60 -15.76 0.22
CA LEU A 87 -2.10 -16.22 -1.08
C LEU A 87 -3.03 -17.45 -0.96
N LYS A 88 -2.79 -18.38 -0.02
CA LYS A 88 -3.71 -19.50 0.25
C LYS A 88 -5.07 -19.01 0.74
N ARG A 89 -5.10 -17.94 1.53
CA ARG A 89 -6.31 -17.37 2.14
C ARG A 89 -7.02 -16.34 1.27
N ILE A 90 -6.48 -15.97 0.13
CA ILE A 90 -7.04 -14.85 -0.67
C ILE A 90 -8.50 -15.07 -1.09
N ALA A 91 -8.97 -16.31 -1.22
CA ALA A 91 -10.35 -16.63 -1.53
C ALA A 91 -11.34 -16.15 -0.44
N GLU A 92 -10.92 -16.13 0.84
CA GLU A 92 -11.70 -15.58 1.95
C GLU A 92 -11.94 -14.09 1.77
N ILE A 93 -10.91 -13.37 1.28
CA ILE A 93 -10.97 -11.94 1.04
C ILE A 93 -11.86 -11.64 -0.17
N GLU A 94 -11.69 -12.41 -1.26
CA GLU A 94 -12.52 -12.28 -2.47
C GLU A 94 -14.00 -12.48 -2.18
N ALA A 95 -14.35 -13.39 -1.27
CA ALA A 95 -15.74 -13.65 -0.88
C ALA A 95 -16.44 -12.45 -0.25
N LEU A 96 -15.67 -11.54 0.37
CA LEU A 96 -16.18 -10.29 0.95
C LEU A 96 -16.44 -9.20 -0.10
N ASN A 97 -15.98 -9.40 -1.35
CA ASN A 97 -16.05 -8.41 -2.42
C ASN A 97 -15.54 -7.01 -1.98
N PRO A 98 -14.33 -6.93 -1.36
CA PRO A 98 -13.89 -5.75 -0.64
C PRO A 98 -13.69 -4.56 -1.57
N ARG A 99 -14.18 -3.39 -1.17
CA ARG A 99 -13.99 -2.13 -1.90
C ARG A 99 -12.53 -1.69 -1.87
N VAL A 100 -11.93 -1.72 -0.69
CA VAL A 100 -10.53 -1.34 -0.47
C VAL A 100 -9.83 -2.44 0.33
N VAL A 101 -8.63 -2.82 -0.11
CA VAL A 101 -7.79 -3.77 0.62
C VAL A 101 -6.45 -3.13 0.99
N LEU A 102 -6.17 -3.05 2.28
CA LEU A 102 -4.87 -2.71 2.84
C LEU A 102 -4.06 -3.99 2.92
N LEU A 103 -3.17 -4.22 1.94
CA LEU A 103 -2.39 -5.45 1.79
C LEU A 103 -1.01 -5.28 2.39
N CYS A 104 -0.70 -6.03 3.45
CA CYS A 104 0.53 -5.89 4.23
C CYS A 104 1.15 -7.27 4.52
N PHE A 105 2.02 -7.74 3.64
CA PHE A 105 2.78 -8.99 3.77
C PHE A 105 4.25 -8.77 3.44
N GLY A 106 5.07 -9.73 3.82
CA GLY A 106 6.49 -9.79 3.49
C GLY A 106 7.41 -9.71 4.72
N GLY A 107 6.92 -9.27 5.88
CA GLY A 107 7.69 -9.23 7.11
C GLY A 107 8.20 -10.62 7.49
N ASN A 108 7.32 -11.62 7.54
CA ASN A 108 7.68 -12.99 7.89
C ASN A 108 8.50 -13.68 6.80
N ASP A 109 8.30 -13.35 5.52
CA ASP A 109 9.16 -13.86 4.43
C ASP A 109 10.61 -13.43 4.65
N VAL A 110 10.84 -12.17 5.04
CA VAL A 110 12.18 -11.65 5.36
C VAL A 110 12.75 -12.29 6.62
N LEU A 111 11.97 -12.37 7.70
CA LEU A 111 12.43 -12.97 8.97
C LEU A 111 12.81 -14.45 8.82
N GLN A 112 12.09 -15.18 7.96
CA GLN A 112 12.35 -16.59 7.65
C GLN A 112 13.36 -16.77 6.50
N SER A 113 13.94 -15.69 5.97
CA SER A 113 14.90 -15.71 4.86
C SER A 113 14.35 -16.42 3.61
N LEU A 114 13.05 -16.29 3.32
CA LEU A 114 12.41 -16.88 2.15
C LEU A 114 12.83 -16.16 0.87
N PRO A 115 12.76 -16.82 -0.30
CA PRO A 115 13.15 -16.23 -1.57
C PRO A 115 12.31 -14.99 -1.88
N ARG A 116 12.97 -13.84 -2.04
CA ARG A 116 12.32 -12.54 -2.33
C ARG A 116 11.49 -12.57 -3.60
N SER A 117 11.94 -13.28 -4.63
CA SER A 117 11.19 -13.44 -5.87
C SER A 117 9.85 -14.13 -5.64
N GLN A 118 9.81 -15.14 -4.77
CA GLN A 118 8.58 -15.84 -4.42
C GLN A 118 7.65 -14.94 -3.60
N MET A 119 8.18 -14.18 -2.64
CA MET A 119 7.41 -13.20 -1.87
C MET A 119 6.69 -12.20 -2.78
N PHE A 120 7.41 -11.57 -3.71
CA PHE A 120 6.81 -10.61 -4.64
C PHE A 120 5.87 -11.25 -5.65
N ALA A 121 6.13 -12.48 -6.09
CA ALA A 121 5.21 -13.25 -6.94
C ALA A 121 3.87 -13.52 -6.22
N ASN A 122 3.93 -13.95 -4.96
CA ASN A 122 2.74 -14.20 -4.14
C ASN A 122 1.93 -12.91 -3.91
N ILE A 123 2.60 -11.82 -3.52
CA ILE A 123 1.93 -10.51 -3.32
C ILE A 123 1.31 -10.03 -4.63
N GLY A 124 2.04 -10.15 -5.75
CA GLY A 124 1.54 -9.78 -7.08
C GLY A 124 0.29 -10.58 -7.47
N ALA A 125 0.29 -11.89 -7.22
CA ALA A 125 -0.86 -12.76 -7.48
C ALA A 125 -2.09 -12.37 -6.63
N MET A 126 -1.90 -12.01 -5.35
CA MET A 126 -2.98 -11.48 -4.51
C MET A 126 -3.55 -10.18 -5.08
N VAL A 127 -2.69 -9.26 -5.51
CA VAL A 127 -3.12 -8.00 -6.13
C VAL A 127 -3.94 -8.26 -7.40
N ASP A 128 -3.47 -9.16 -8.28
CA ASP A 128 -4.17 -9.47 -9.53
C ASP A 128 -5.58 -10.03 -9.27
N ARG A 129 -5.71 -10.91 -8.29
CA ARG A 129 -7.00 -11.48 -7.89
C ARG A 129 -7.95 -10.42 -7.33
N LEU A 130 -7.47 -9.54 -6.47
CA LEU A 130 -8.24 -8.42 -5.91
C LEU A 130 -8.63 -7.41 -6.99
N HIS A 131 -7.74 -7.11 -7.93
CA HIS A 131 -8.04 -6.24 -9.07
C HIS A 131 -9.13 -6.83 -9.98
N ALA A 132 -9.11 -8.14 -10.22
CA ALA A 132 -10.14 -8.82 -11.00
C ALA A 132 -11.54 -8.72 -10.36
N ARG A 133 -11.61 -8.50 -9.03
CA ARG A 133 -12.85 -8.24 -8.28
C ARG A 133 -13.25 -6.77 -8.25
N GLY A 134 -12.46 -5.88 -8.82
CA GLY A 134 -12.72 -4.45 -8.80
C GLY A 134 -12.31 -3.73 -7.51
N SER A 135 -11.55 -4.39 -6.63
CA SER A 135 -11.02 -3.80 -5.41
C SER A 135 -9.93 -2.76 -5.70
N PHE A 136 -9.92 -1.66 -4.94
CA PHE A 136 -8.77 -0.79 -4.87
C PHE A 136 -7.77 -1.35 -3.86
N VAL A 137 -6.51 -1.53 -4.29
CA VAL A 137 -5.47 -2.12 -3.44
C VAL A 137 -4.48 -1.06 -2.99
N VAL A 138 -4.23 -1.04 -1.69
CA VAL A 138 -3.17 -0.26 -1.02
C VAL A 138 -2.09 -1.23 -0.60
N LEU A 139 -0.97 -1.24 -1.32
CA LEU A 139 0.18 -2.07 -0.99
C LEU A 139 1.02 -1.38 0.07
N ILE A 140 1.08 -1.99 1.24
CA ILE A 140 1.85 -1.50 2.38
C ILE A 140 3.23 -2.15 2.36
N GLY A 141 4.26 -1.32 2.16
CA GLY A 141 5.64 -1.77 2.14
C GLY A 141 6.23 -1.91 3.54
N ILE A 142 7.06 -2.94 3.70
CA ILE A 142 7.85 -3.18 4.90
C ILE A 142 9.32 -3.17 4.50
N ARG A 143 10.12 -2.41 5.24
CA ARG A 143 11.56 -2.37 5.05
C ARG A 143 12.23 -3.48 5.85
N GLY A 144 13.14 -4.22 5.23
CA GLY A 144 14.01 -5.14 5.94
C GLY A 144 15.12 -4.43 6.73
N PRO A 145 15.83 -5.14 7.63
CA PRO A 145 16.88 -4.57 8.49
C PRO A 145 18.18 -4.21 7.74
N SER A 146 18.17 -4.03 6.45
CA SER A 146 19.36 -3.77 5.63
C SER A 146 19.87 -2.34 5.79
N VAL A 147 21.14 -2.20 6.11
CA VAL A 147 21.85 -0.92 6.23
C VAL A 147 22.31 -0.38 4.86
N ILE A 148 22.39 -1.24 3.84
CA ILE A 148 22.89 -0.90 2.50
C ILE A 148 21.86 -1.34 1.46
N GLY A 149 21.21 -0.36 0.84
CA GLY A 149 20.30 -0.58 -0.30
C GLY A 149 19.13 -1.53 0.01
N ASP A 150 17.95 -0.98 0.29
CA ASP A 150 16.79 -1.79 0.62
C ASP A 150 16.17 -2.40 -0.64
N ALA A 151 16.62 -3.61 -0.97
CA ALA A 151 16.10 -4.34 -2.12
C ALA A 151 14.59 -4.69 -1.97
N ASN A 152 14.06 -4.75 -0.73
CA ASN A 152 12.64 -4.93 -0.51
C ASN A 152 11.87 -3.65 -0.82
N ALA A 153 12.35 -2.48 -0.39
CA ALA A 153 11.75 -1.20 -0.73
C ALA A 153 11.69 -0.98 -2.26
N LYS A 154 12.78 -1.36 -2.96
CA LYS A 154 12.82 -1.33 -4.42
C LYS A 154 11.77 -2.27 -5.02
N GLY A 155 11.70 -3.52 -4.57
CA GLY A 155 10.75 -4.51 -5.06
C GLY A 155 9.30 -4.11 -4.81
N PHE A 156 8.95 -3.59 -3.64
CA PHE A 156 7.61 -3.06 -3.36
C PHE A 156 7.24 -1.90 -4.29
N LYS A 157 8.18 -0.98 -4.55
CA LYS A 157 7.97 0.15 -5.46
C LYS A 157 7.77 -0.32 -6.91
N GLU A 158 8.56 -1.30 -7.37
CA GLU A 158 8.45 -1.87 -8.70
C GLU A 158 7.13 -2.63 -8.88
N LEU A 159 6.78 -3.49 -7.93
CA LEU A 159 5.50 -4.21 -7.93
C LEU A 159 4.31 -3.24 -7.92
N ALA A 160 4.35 -2.22 -7.08
CA ALA A 160 3.28 -1.23 -7.02
C ALA A 160 3.10 -0.48 -8.35
N ARG A 161 4.20 -0.18 -9.02
CA ARG A 161 4.18 0.44 -10.34
C ARG A 161 3.61 -0.51 -11.41
N GLU A 162 4.07 -1.75 -11.43
CA GLU A 162 3.60 -2.77 -12.37
C GLU A 162 2.09 -3.00 -12.22
N LYS A 163 1.64 -3.20 -10.99
CA LYS A 163 0.24 -3.50 -10.66
C LYS A 163 -0.65 -2.27 -10.55
N LYS A 164 -0.10 -1.05 -10.71
CA LYS A 164 -0.85 0.22 -10.60
C LYS A 164 -1.63 0.35 -9.29
N VAL A 165 -1.02 -0.06 -8.18
CA VAL A 165 -1.59 0.05 -6.84
C VAL A 165 -1.08 1.27 -6.09
N LYS A 166 -1.86 1.78 -5.12
CA LYS A 166 -1.37 2.77 -4.18
C LYS A 166 -0.32 2.13 -3.29
N HIS A 167 0.89 2.67 -3.27
CA HIS A 167 1.98 2.20 -2.42
C HIS A 167 2.17 3.13 -1.24
N VAL A 168 2.19 2.56 -0.04
CA VAL A 168 2.63 3.23 1.19
C VAL A 168 3.96 2.63 1.61
N PRO A 169 5.08 3.30 1.32
CA PRO A 169 6.40 2.74 1.60
C PRO A 169 6.68 2.72 3.11
N ASN A 170 7.34 1.68 3.55
CA ASN A 170 7.91 1.49 4.90
C ASN A 170 7.05 2.03 6.06
N ILE A 171 6.00 1.31 6.42
CA ILE A 171 5.10 1.74 7.50
C ILE A 171 5.80 1.79 8.88
N LEU A 172 6.93 1.08 9.04
CA LEU A 172 7.73 1.03 10.27
C LEU A 172 8.84 2.09 10.33
N ASP A 173 8.90 3.01 9.37
CA ASP A 173 9.95 4.04 9.34
C ASP A 173 9.95 4.89 10.62
N GLY A 174 11.16 5.02 11.24
CA GLY A 174 11.33 5.75 12.51
C GLY A 174 10.52 5.18 13.69
N ILE A 175 10.03 3.92 13.61
CA ILE A 175 9.35 3.23 14.70
C ILE A 175 10.29 2.21 15.33
N LEU A 176 10.88 1.30 14.54
CA LEU A 176 11.75 0.23 15.03
C LEU A 176 12.95 0.71 15.85
N SER A 177 13.45 1.93 15.58
CA SER A 177 14.57 2.52 16.31
C SER A 177 14.17 3.23 17.62
N GLN A 178 12.89 3.25 17.97
CA GLN A 178 12.37 3.95 19.15
C GLN A 178 11.71 2.96 20.12
N PRO A 179 12.38 2.55 21.20
CA PRO A 179 11.82 1.58 22.17
C PRO A 179 10.46 2.00 22.74
N SER A 180 10.21 3.29 22.91
CA SER A 180 8.92 3.83 23.38
C SER A 180 7.75 3.61 22.43
N LEU A 181 8.00 3.17 21.20
CA LEU A 181 6.99 2.87 20.18
C LEU A 181 6.83 1.36 19.94
N MET A 182 7.60 0.53 20.66
CA MET A 182 7.65 -0.91 20.46
C MET A 182 7.11 -1.64 21.68
N SER A 183 6.48 -2.79 21.47
CA SER A 183 6.11 -3.74 22.50
C SER A 183 7.15 -4.83 22.66
N ASP A 184 7.82 -5.19 21.55
CA ASP A 184 8.96 -6.09 21.50
C ASP A 184 9.95 -5.65 20.39
N TYR A 185 10.88 -6.50 19.99
CA TYR A 185 11.89 -6.16 18.94
C TYR A 185 11.31 -6.02 17.53
N VAL A 186 10.08 -6.45 17.30
CA VAL A 186 9.48 -6.54 15.94
C VAL A 186 8.16 -5.76 15.87
N HIS A 187 7.37 -5.76 16.94
CA HIS A 187 6.01 -5.26 16.94
C HIS A 187 5.87 -3.91 17.64
N PRO A 188 5.19 -2.97 17.00
CA PRO A 188 4.84 -1.69 17.63
C PRO A 188 3.88 -1.89 18.83
N ASN A 189 3.93 -0.96 19.77
CA ASN A 189 2.88 -0.76 20.75
C ASN A 189 1.80 0.20 20.22
N ASP A 190 0.80 0.56 21.05
CA ASP A 190 -0.28 1.47 20.64
C ASP A 190 0.21 2.79 20.03
N ALA A 191 1.27 3.39 20.59
CA ALA A 191 1.85 4.62 20.09
C ALA A 191 2.54 4.41 18.73
N GLY A 192 3.20 3.27 18.53
CA GLY A 192 3.79 2.87 17.25
C GLY A 192 2.71 2.65 16.18
N TYR A 193 1.64 1.95 16.54
CA TYR A 193 0.49 1.75 15.62
C TYR A 193 -0.25 3.06 15.31
N ALA A 194 -0.29 4.00 16.25
CA ALA A 194 -0.85 5.33 15.99
C ALA A 194 -0.06 6.10 14.91
N LYS A 195 1.27 5.95 14.89
CA LYS A 195 2.11 6.52 13.82
C LYS A 195 1.84 5.85 12.47
N ILE A 196 1.70 4.52 12.44
CA ILE A 196 1.34 3.77 11.23
C ILE A 196 -0.02 4.23 10.70
N ALA A 197 -1.05 4.27 11.55
CA ALA A 197 -2.38 4.74 11.17
C ALA A 197 -2.38 6.17 10.65
N GLY A 198 -1.59 7.07 11.26
CA GLY A 198 -1.44 8.45 10.79
C GLY A 198 -0.79 8.56 9.39
N ARG A 199 0.17 7.68 9.07
CA ARG A 199 0.76 7.60 7.73
C ARG A 199 -0.27 7.15 6.71
N LEU A 200 -1.00 6.08 7.01
CA LEU A 200 -2.04 5.56 6.13
C LEU A 200 -3.16 6.59 5.93
N GLU A 201 -3.59 7.28 6.99
CA GLU A 201 -4.56 8.38 6.91
C GLU A 201 -4.09 9.46 5.93
N LYS A 202 -2.86 9.94 6.08
CA LYS A 202 -2.28 10.99 5.20
C LYS A 202 -2.32 10.58 3.72
N GLU A 203 -2.04 9.32 3.44
CA GLU A 203 -1.98 8.78 2.06
C GLU A 203 -3.36 8.49 1.47
N LEU A 204 -4.34 8.15 2.32
CA LEU A 204 -5.68 7.73 1.87
C LEU A 204 -6.70 8.86 1.89
N LYS A 205 -6.60 9.81 2.81
CA LYS A 205 -7.56 10.91 2.96
C LYS A 205 -7.81 11.70 1.65
N PRO A 206 -6.80 12.00 0.81
CA PRO A 206 -7.04 12.66 -0.48
C PRO A 206 -7.80 11.80 -1.50
N LEU A 207 -7.83 10.47 -1.30
CA LEU A 207 -8.47 9.53 -2.21
C LEU A 207 -9.92 9.19 -1.81
N LEU A 208 -10.31 9.48 -0.56
CA LEU A 208 -11.63 9.15 -0.03
C LEU A 208 -12.80 9.55 -0.95
N PRO A 209 -12.83 10.76 -1.57
CA PRO A 209 -13.92 11.13 -2.47
C PRO A 209 -14.10 10.20 -3.70
N LYS A 210 -13.09 9.38 -3.99
CA LYS A 210 -13.12 8.39 -5.08
C LYS A 210 -13.26 6.96 -4.56
N LEU A 211 -12.99 6.72 -3.29
CA LEU A 211 -13.03 5.38 -2.67
C LEU A 211 -14.41 5.09 -2.06
N GLU A 212 -15.14 6.12 -1.65
CA GLU A 212 -16.45 5.95 -1.07
C GLU A 212 -17.54 5.97 -2.15
N PRO A 213 -18.68 5.26 -1.94
CA PRO A 213 -19.81 5.34 -2.85
C PRO A 213 -20.36 6.76 -2.88
N LYS A 214 -20.73 7.20 -4.06
CA LYS A 214 -21.49 8.43 -4.21
C LYS A 214 -22.93 8.20 -3.77
#